data_1fc757642f85a19751f0ff5bb489c4bb
#
_entry.id   1fc757642f85a19751f0ff5bb489c4bb
#
_cell.length_a   1.000
_cell.length_b   1.000
_cell.length_c   1.000
_cell.angle_alpha   90.00
_cell.angle_beta   90.00
_cell.angle_gamma   90.00
#
_symmetry.space_group_name_H-M   'P 1'
#
loop_
_entity.id
_entity.type
_entity.pdbx_description
1 polymer ?
#
loop_
_entity_poly.entity_id
_entity_poly.type
_entity_poly.pdbx_seq_one_letter_code
_entity_poly.pdbx_strand_id
1 'polypeptide(L)'
;MSEAPTLGSGVAVDTKLPPTSRLPRPLGALAFVASRRRSVEWLTRSCGRCVTVRVPVFGDAVLVADPALAKQVFTTSPDVLHNIQPNLSRLLGKGSVFGLEGAEHRRRRKLLTPPFHGKSIAAYERIVEEETMREMASWPEGVEFATLEPMMRITLNVILRAVFGADGAELRKLRELLPKWVTLGSRLSVLPTPTHPPGRWSPWARLASYRQTYESLIDNLVTRARQDPNLSERTDVLSLFLRSTYDDGTVMTRSEIGDELLALLAAGHETTASTLGWAFERISRHPEVLER
;
A
#
# COMPACT_ATOMS: atom_id res chain seq x y z
N MET A 1 -5.75 -13.05 25.63
CA MET A 1 -6.57 -11.99 26.22
C MET A 1 -5.69 -10.75 26.22
N SER A 2 -5.88 -9.88 25.24
CA SER A 2 -5.19 -8.59 25.18
C SER A 2 -6.23 -7.54 25.55
N GLU A 3 -6.02 -6.92 26.68
CA GLU A 3 -6.85 -5.82 27.19
C GLU A 3 -6.83 -4.66 26.19
N ALA A 4 -8.01 -4.16 25.89
CA ALA A 4 -8.16 -2.90 25.20
C ALA A 4 -7.58 -1.77 26.08
N PRO A 5 -6.89 -0.76 25.51
CA PRO A 5 -6.40 0.35 26.31
C PRO A 5 -7.58 1.10 26.92
N THR A 6 -7.62 1.18 28.24
CA THR A 6 -8.53 2.01 29.01
C THR A 6 -8.27 3.48 28.66
N LEU A 7 -9.21 4.10 28.00
CA LEU A 7 -9.26 5.55 27.80
C LEU A 7 -9.28 6.23 29.18
N GLY A 8 -8.30 7.10 29.43
CA GLY A 8 -8.24 7.93 30.61
C GLY A 8 -9.50 8.75 30.80
N SER A 9 -9.88 8.99 32.05
CA SER A 9 -11.03 9.75 32.52
C SER A 9 -11.00 11.21 32.06
N GLY A 10 -11.36 11.45 30.80
CA GLY A 10 -11.64 12.78 30.26
C GLY A 10 -13.15 12.93 30.09
N VAL A 11 -13.65 14.06 30.46
CA VAL A 11 -15.03 14.56 30.38
C VAL A 11 -15.81 13.83 29.30
N ALA A 12 -16.88 13.11 29.68
CA ALA A 12 -17.81 12.47 28.74
C ALA A 12 -18.52 13.57 27.95
N VAL A 13 -17.93 13.97 26.84
CA VAL A 13 -18.64 14.75 25.82
C VAL A 13 -19.67 13.80 25.24
N ASP A 14 -20.96 14.09 25.43
CA ASP A 14 -22.08 13.36 24.83
C ASP A 14 -22.02 13.52 23.30
N THR A 15 -21.13 12.76 22.68
CA THR A 15 -20.91 12.78 21.25
C THR A 15 -21.99 11.93 20.60
N LYS A 16 -23.07 12.57 20.18
CA LYS A 16 -24.06 11.93 19.32
C LYS A 16 -23.39 11.55 18.01
N LEU A 17 -23.29 10.26 17.75
CA LEU A 17 -22.88 9.76 16.44
C LEU A 17 -23.82 10.27 15.36
N PRO A 18 -23.34 10.54 14.14
CA PRO A 18 -24.18 10.87 13.00
C PRO A 18 -25.30 9.86 12.80
N PRO A 19 -26.40 10.22 12.10
CA PRO A 19 -27.51 9.31 11.85
C PRO A 19 -27.03 7.96 11.34
N THR A 20 -27.57 6.89 11.87
CA THR A 20 -27.21 5.53 11.46
C THR A 20 -28.05 5.11 10.28
N SER A 21 -27.43 4.48 9.28
CA SER A 21 -28.12 3.83 8.17
C SER A 21 -29.16 2.82 8.68
N ARG A 22 -30.39 2.91 8.19
CA ARG A 22 -31.50 2.01 8.54
C ARG A 22 -31.39 0.63 7.86
N LEU A 23 -30.42 0.44 6.97
CA LEU A 23 -30.23 -0.86 6.31
C LEU A 23 -29.73 -1.92 7.29
N PRO A 24 -30.35 -3.10 7.31
CA PRO A 24 -29.81 -4.26 8.02
C PRO A 24 -28.36 -4.54 7.61
N ARG A 25 -27.52 -4.94 8.57
CA ARG A 25 -26.07 -5.20 8.34
C ARG A 25 -25.76 -6.01 7.08
N PRO A 26 -26.41 -7.17 6.82
CA PRO A 26 -26.09 -7.99 5.64
C PRO A 26 -26.47 -7.30 4.33
N LEU A 27 -27.60 -6.58 4.30
CA LEU A 27 -28.04 -5.86 3.10
C LEU A 27 -27.16 -4.66 2.79
N GLY A 28 -26.72 -3.92 3.81
CA GLY A 28 -25.77 -2.82 3.64
C GLY A 28 -24.42 -3.30 3.11
N ALA A 29 -23.90 -4.40 3.64
CA ALA A 29 -22.67 -5.02 3.16
C ALA A 29 -22.79 -5.51 1.71
N LEU A 30 -23.88 -6.21 1.37
CA LEU A 30 -24.14 -6.70 0.02
C LEU A 30 -24.26 -5.54 -0.99
N ALA A 31 -25.02 -4.50 -0.64
CA ALA A 31 -25.16 -3.33 -1.49
C ALA A 31 -23.82 -2.63 -1.73
N PHE A 32 -22.98 -2.51 -0.70
CA PHE A 32 -21.64 -1.91 -0.79
C PHE A 32 -20.69 -2.74 -1.66
N VAL A 33 -20.74 -4.07 -1.56
CA VAL A 33 -19.95 -4.97 -2.41
C VAL A 33 -20.45 -4.91 -3.86
N ALA A 34 -21.76 -4.87 -4.09
CA ALA A 34 -22.35 -4.82 -5.42
C ALA A 34 -22.03 -3.50 -6.16
N SER A 35 -22.11 -2.36 -5.47
CA SER A 35 -21.71 -1.05 -6.02
C SER A 35 -21.41 -0.04 -4.93
N ARG A 36 -20.13 0.16 -4.64
CA ARG A 36 -19.67 1.16 -3.67
C ARG A 36 -20.20 2.56 -3.97
N ARG A 37 -20.10 2.99 -5.23
CA ARG A 37 -20.55 4.33 -5.66
C ARG A 37 -22.04 4.52 -5.41
N ARG A 38 -22.89 3.63 -5.90
CA ARG A 38 -24.36 3.73 -5.73
C ARG A 38 -24.77 3.68 -4.25
N SER A 39 -24.09 2.87 -3.45
CA SER A 39 -24.36 2.76 -2.01
C SER A 39 -23.98 4.05 -1.28
N VAL A 40 -22.84 4.65 -1.59
CA VAL A 40 -22.43 5.95 -1.01
C VAL A 40 -23.39 7.06 -1.45
N GLU A 41 -23.73 7.14 -2.74
CA GLU A 41 -24.70 8.13 -3.25
C GLU A 41 -26.06 7.99 -2.58
N TRP A 42 -26.56 6.77 -2.41
CA TRP A 42 -27.82 6.50 -1.74
C TRP A 42 -27.76 6.89 -0.25
N LEU A 43 -26.71 6.50 0.47
CA LEU A 43 -26.50 6.84 1.88
C LEU A 43 -26.45 8.35 2.09
N THR A 44 -25.69 9.07 1.28
CA THR A 44 -25.55 10.52 1.40
C THR A 44 -26.83 11.28 1.07
N ARG A 45 -27.65 10.77 0.14
CA ARG A 45 -28.97 11.35 -0.17
C ARG A 45 -30.01 11.07 0.93
N SER A 46 -29.97 9.88 1.53
CA SER A 46 -30.98 9.43 2.48
C SER A 46 -30.69 9.81 3.94
N CYS A 47 -29.42 9.89 4.33
CA CYS A 47 -29.00 10.10 5.71
C CYS A 47 -28.15 11.34 5.91
N GLY A 48 -27.83 12.07 4.84
CA GLY A 48 -26.96 13.25 4.89
C GLY A 48 -25.49 12.93 4.59
N ARG A 49 -24.65 13.99 4.51
CA ARG A 49 -23.23 13.87 4.12
C ARG A 49 -22.30 13.29 5.19
N CYS A 50 -22.83 13.02 6.37
CA CYS A 50 -22.13 12.37 7.46
C CYS A 50 -23.06 11.31 8.03
N VAL A 51 -22.71 10.02 7.89
CA VAL A 51 -23.61 8.93 8.25
C VAL A 51 -22.84 7.78 8.91
N THR A 52 -23.39 7.25 10.00
CA THR A 52 -22.84 6.05 10.64
C THR A 52 -23.27 4.81 9.87
N VAL A 53 -22.29 4.04 9.45
CA VAL A 53 -22.47 2.77 8.73
C VAL A 53 -21.86 1.63 9.54
N ARG A 54 -22.49 0.46 9.49
CA ARG A 54 -21.99 -0.74 10.17
C ARG A 54 -21.21 -1.58 9.17
N VAL A 55 -19.89 -1.51 9.27
CA VAL A 55 -19.00 -2.26 8.36
C VAL A 55 -18.68 -3.60 9.00
N PRO A 56 -18.90 -4.72 8.30
CA PRO A 56 -18.45 -6.03 8.77
C PRO A 56 -16.96 -5.98 9.10
N VAL A 57 -16.53 -6.62 10.18
CA VAL A 57 -15.13 -6.68 10.66
C VAL A 57 -14.64 -5.38 11.35
N PHE A 58 -15.07 -4.20 10.91
CA PHE A 58 -14.60 -2.90 11.45
C PHE A 58 -15.55 -2.29 12.50
N GLY A 59 -16.76 -2.83 12.64
CA GLY A 59 -17.75 -2.26 13.57
C GLY A 59 -18.47 -1.03 13.00
N ASP A 60 -18.77 -0.08 13.88
CA ASP A 60 -19.42 1.17 13.48
C ASP A 60 -18.36 2.12 12.92
N ALA A 61 -18.60 2.61 11.70
CA ALA A 61 -17.75 3.56 11.00
C ALA A 61 -18.55 4.78 10.56
N VAL A 62 -17.94 5.94 10.51
CA VAL A 62 -18.57 7.17 10.00
C VAL A 62 -18.10 7.43 8.58
N LEU A 63 -19.06 7.40 7.64
CA LEU A 63 -18.83 7.83 6.27
C LEU A 63 -18.93 9.36 6.21
N VAL A 64 -17.83 10.03 5.89
CA VAL A 64 -17.75 11.47 5.74
C VAL A 64 -17.68 11.81 4.25
N ALA A 65 -18.78 12.36 3.71
CA ALA A 65 -18.89 12.82 2.33
C ALA A 65 -18.96 14.36 2.22
N ASP A 66 -18.86 15.06 3.34
CA ASP A 66 -18.74 16.51 3.37
C ASP A 66 -17.29 16.95 3.20
N PRO A 67 -16.96 17.79 2.19
CA PRO A 67 -15.57 18.19 1.94
C PRO A 67 -14.94 18.99 3.09
N ALA A 68 -15.72 19.81 3.81
CA ALA A 68 -15.20 20.60 4.92
C ALA A 68 -14.85 19.72 6.12
N LEU A 69 -15.72 18.77 6.46
CA LEU A 69 -15.43 17.74 7.48
C LEU A 69 -14.29 16.83 7.07
N ALA A 70 -14.23 16.40 5.81
CA ALA A 70 -13.12 15.60 5.31
C ALA A 70 -11.78 16.34 5.46
N LYS A 71 -11.74 17.64 5.11
CA LYS A 71 -10.57 18.48 5.34
C LYS A 71 -10.18 18.52 6.82
N GLN A 72 -11.13 18.69 7.72
CA GLN A 72 -10.86 18.68 9.17
C GLN A 72 -10.26 17.34 9.63
N VAL A 73 -10.83 16.21 9.19
CA VAL A 73 -10.28 14.87 9.50
C VAL A 73 -8.83 14.74 9.04
N PHE A 74 -8.52 15.14 7.78
CA PHE A 74 -7.16 15.05 7.23
C PHE A 74 -6.15 16.04 7.84
N THR A 75 -6.61 17.13 8.45
CA THR A 75 -5.76 18.13 9.09
C THR A 75 -5.70 18.00 10.60
N THR A 76 -6.47 17.09 11.19
CA THR A 76 -6.47 16.82 12.63
C THR A 76 -5.16 16.14 13.05
N SER A 77 -4.66 16.53 14.23
CA SER A 77 -3.45 15.90 14.80
C SER A 77 -3.62 14.38 14.95
N PRO A 78 -2.56 13.59 14.63
CA PRO A 78 -2.54 12.16 14.90
C PRO A 78 -2.71 11.80 16.39
N ASP A 79 -2.51 12.75 17.29
CA ASP A 79 -2.74 12.55 18.73
C ASP A 79 -4.24 12.57 19.09
N VAL A 80 -5.09 13.07 18.18
CA VAL A 80 -6.57 13.12 18.32
C VAL A 80 -7.24 12.02 17.51
N LEU A 81 -6.79 11.79 16.27
CA LEU A 81 -7.30 10.77 15.38
C LEU A 81 -6.19 9.76 15.05
N HIS A 82 -6.35 8.56 15.56
CA HIS A 82 -5.41 7.47 15.27
C HIS A 82 -5.79 6.73 13.99
N ASN A 83 -4.79 6.29 13.25
CA ASN A 83 -5.00 5.41 12.10
C ASN A 83 -5.42 4.01 12.56
N ILE A 84 -6.57 3.53 12.09
CA ILE A 84 -6.94 2.13 12.25
C ILE A 84 -6.53 1.38 10.99
N GLN A 85 -5.43 0.62 11.05
CA GLN A 85 -4.91 -0.11 9.88
C GLN A 85 -4.70 -1.62 10.14
N PRO A 86 -5.66 -2.33 10.71
CA PRO A 86 -5.44 -3.72 11.10
C PRO A 86 -5.12 -4.65 9.91
N ASN A 87 -5.62 -4.34 8.71
CA ASN A 87 -5.52 -5.23 7.56
C ASN A 87 -4.30 -4.93 6.68
N LEU A 88 -3.95 -3.66 6.48
CA LEU A 88 -2.82 -3.28 5.65
C LEU A 88 -1.49 -3.66 6.30
N SER A 89 -1.35 -3.43 7.60
CA SER A 89 -0.17 -3.86 8.36
C SER A 89 0.03 -5.38 8.41
N ARG A 90 -1.06 -6.15 8.32
CA ARG A 90 -0.97 -7.62 8.22
C ARG A 90 -0.40 -8.08 6.87
N LEU A 91 -0.72 -7.36 5.81
CA LEU A 91 -0.24 -7.67 4.47
C LEU A 91 1.20 -7.20 4.27
N LEU A 92 1.49 -5.95 4.67
CA LEU A 92 2.75 -5.27 4.40
C LEU A 92 3.80 -5.43 5.52
N GLY A 93 3.43 -6.05 6.63
CA GLY A 93 4.27 -6.19 7.82
C GLY A 93 3.95 -5.14 8.90
N LYS A 94 3.96 -5.61 10.15
CA LYS A 94 3.66 -4.75 11.32
C LYS A 94 4.76 -3.72 11.58
N GLY A 95 5.98 -3.99 11.12
CA GLY A 95 7.13 -3.10 11.24
C GLY A 95 7.21 -2.04 10.14
N SER A 96 6.32 -2.06 9.14
CA SER A 96 6.29 -1.04 8.10
C SER A 96 5.62 0.25 8.58
N VAL A 97 5.92 1.36 7.91
CA VAL A 97 5.30 2.67 8.17
C VAL A 97 3.77 2.62 8.19
N PHE A 98 3.16 1.68 7.48
CA PHE A 98 1.71 1.46 7.48
C PHE A 98 1.18 0.80 8.76
N GLY A 99 2.06 0.16 9.54
CA GLY A 99 1.69 -0.48 10.81
C GLY A 99 2.08 0.31 12.05
N LEU A 100 2.83 1.40 11.88
CA LEU A 100 3.34 2.23 12.96
C LEU A 100 2.44 3.43 13.24
N GLU A 101 2.45 3.91 14.48
CA GLU A 101 1.66 5.05 14.93
C GLU A 101 2.51 6.06 15.73
N GLY A 102 1.99 7.27 15.89
CA GLY A 102 2.54 8.30 16.76
C GLY A 102 4.02 8.60 16.51
N ALA A 103 4.82 8.53 17.56
CA ALA A 103 6.26 8.84 17.52
C ALA A 103 7.06 7.85 16.68
N GLU A 104 6.72 6.56 16.74
CA GLU A 104 7.38 5.51 15.95
C GLU A 104 7.16 5.74 14.45
N HIS A 105 5.93 6.06 14.04
CA HIS A 105 5.63 6.42 12.65
C HIS A 105 6.45 7.63 12.18
N ARG A 106 6.48 8.72 12.97
CA ARG A 106 7.26 9.93 12.63
C ARG A 106 8.74 9.63 12.50
N ARG A 107 9.30 8.87 13.45
CA ARG A 107 10.69 8.44 13.45
C ARG A 107 11.04 7.65 12.19
N ARG A 108 10.21 6.67 11.84
CA ARG A 108 10.39 5.85 10.65
C ARG A 108 10.25 6.67 9.37
N ARG A 109 9.23 7.50 9.27
CA ARG A 109 8.99 8.33 8.10
C ARG A 109 10.15 9.29 7.79
N LYS A 110 10.77 9.87 8.82
CA LYS A 110 11.96 10.72 8.66
C LYS A 110 13.09 9.96 7.95
N LEU A 111 13.30 8.71 8.31
CA LEU A 111 14.33 7.86 7.74
C LEU A 111 13.99 7.40 6.31
N LEU A 112 12.72 7.18 6.01
CA LEU A 112 12.26 6.75 4.68
C LEU A 112 12.23 7.87 3.64
N THR A 113 12.23 9.14 4.04
CA THR A 113 12.02 10.29 3.15
C THR A 113 13.17 10.56 2.18
N PRO A 114 14.47 10.48 2.56
CA PRO A 114 15.60 10.86 1.72
C PRO A 114 15.67 10.17 0.35
N PRO A 115 15.35 8.86 0.18
CA PRO A 115 15.35 8.19 -1.12
C PRO A 115 14.42 8.81 -2.16
N PHE A 116 13.42 9.59 -1.72
CA PHE A 116 12.38 10.15 -2.59
C PHE A 116 12.56 11.65 -2.86
N HIS A 117 13.74 12.21 -2.60
CA HIS A 117 14.03 13.63 -2.83
C HIS A 117 15.34 13.86 -3.60
N GLY A 118 15.37 15.00 -4.30
CA GLY A 118 16.58 15.51 -4.94
C GLY A 118 17.20 14.59 -5.98
N LYS A 119 18.50 14.32 -5.85
CA LYS A 119 19.28 13.53 -6.82
C LYS A 119 18.80 12.09 -7.00
N SER A 120 18.16 11.49 -5.99
CA SER A 120 17.66 10.12 -6.08
C SER A 120 16.52 10.00 -7.11
N ILE A 121 15.64 11.01 -7.21
CA ILE A 121 14.56 11.04 -8.20
C ILE A 121 15.11 11.11 -9.63
N ALA A 122 16.15 11.92 -9.87
CA ALA A 122 16.77 12.00 -11.19
C ALA A 122 17.38 10.65 -11.65
N ALA A 123 17.89 9.85 -10.69
CA ALA A 123 18.38 8.51 -11.01
C ALA A 123 17.25 7.55 -11.41
N TYR A 124 16.03 7.73 -10.86
CA TYR A 124 14.87 6.90 -11.22
C TYR A 124 14.30 7.24 -12.60
N GLU A 125 14.45 8.48 -13.09
CA GLU A 125 13.99 8.89 -14.41
C GLU A 125 14.54 7.96 -15.51
N ARG A 126 15.85 7.71 -15.49
CA ARG A 126 16.48 6.79 -16.44
C ARG A 126 15.94 5.36 -16.31
N ILE A 127 15.69 4.88 -15.10
CA ILE A 127 15.11 3.54 -14.89
C ILE A 127 13.70 3.48 -15.50
N VAL A 128 12.89 4.51 -15.29
CA VAL A 128 11.54 4.60 -15.86
C VAL A 128 11.58 4.57 -17.38
N GLU A 129 12.45 5.39 -17.99
CA GLU A 129 12.63 5.44 -19.44
C GLU A 129 13.05 4.07 -20.00
N GLU A 130 14.10 3.47 -19.46
CA GLU A 130 14.61 2.17 -19.91
C GLU A 130 13.58 1.05 -19.81
N GLU A 131 12.84 0.94 -18.70
CA GLU A 131 11.82 -0.10 -18.53
C GLU A 131 10.59 0.16 -19.43
N THR A 132 10.23 1.42 -19.62
CA THR A 132 9.13 1.80 -20.54
C THR A 132 9.48 1.44 -21.97
N MET A 133 10.66 1.83 -22.46
CA MET A 133 11.10 1.51 -23.80
C MET A 133 11.23 0.00 -24.04
N ARG A 134 11.74 -0.74 -23.05
CA ARG A 134 11.82 -2.20 -23.11
C ARG A 134 10.46 -2.86 -23.24
N GLU A 135 9.46 -2.40 -22.48
CA GLU A 135 8.11 -2.95 -22.56
C GLU A 135 7.43 -2.57 -23.87
N MET A 136 7.54 -1.31 -24.29
CA MET A 136 6.96 -0.82 -25.54
C MET A 136 7.47 -1.56 -26.78
N ALA A 137 8.73 -2.00 -26.77
CA ALA A 137 9.30 -2.79 -27.87
C ALA A 137 8.58 -4.13 -28.11
N SER A 138 7.79 -4.60 -27.15
CA SER A 138 6.97 -5.83 -27.26
C SER A 138 5.52 -5.56 -27.63
N TRP A 139 5.10 -4.31 -27.75
CA TRP A 139 3.70 -3.99 -28.04
C TRP A 139 3.34 -4.31 -29.50
N PRO A 140 2.18 -4.91 -29.74
CA PRO A 140 1.75 -5.20 -31.10
C PRO A 140 1.34 -3.93 -31.83
N GLU A 141 1.71 -3.83 -33.08
CA GLU A 141 1.30 -2.73 -33.96
C GLU A 141 0.03 -3.09 -34.73
N GLY A 142 -0.88 -2.12 -34.90
CA GLY A 142 -2.10 -2.28 -35.70
C GLY A 142 -3.18 -3.18 -35.11
N VAL A 143 -3.05 -3.61 -33.85
CA VAL A 143 -4.07 -4.40 -33.13
C VAL A 143 -4.35 -3.82 -31.74
N GLU A 144 -5.60 -3.96 -31.30
CA GLU A 144 -5.98 -3.55 -29.94
C GLU A 144 -5.41 -4.51 -28.90
N PHE A 145 -4.95 -3.97 -27.79
CA PHE A 145 -4.50 -4.73 -26.64
C PHE A 145 -4.88 -4.06 -25.31
N ALA A 146 -4.96 -4.86 -24.24
CA ALA A 146 -5.27 -4.35 -22.92
C ALA A 146 -4.05 -3.63 -22.30
N THR A 147 -4.18 -2.35 -21.99
CA THR A 147 -3.07 -1.50 -21.51
C THR A 147 -2.66 -1.78 -20.05
N LEU A 148 -3.55 -2.29 -19.20
CA LEU A 148 -3.26 -2.46 -17.77
C LEU A 148 -2.08 -3.41 -17.51
N GLU A 149 -2.01 -4.56 -18.19
CA GLU A 149 -0.93 -5.53 -17.99
C GLU A 149 0.46 -4.99 -18.36
N PRO A 150 0.67 -4.32 -19.51
CA PRO A 150 1.91 -3.61 -19.78
C PRO A 150 2.28 -2.59 -18.71
N MET A 151 1.32 -1.78 -18.24
CA MET A 151 1.57 -0.81 -17.17
C MET A 151 1.99 -1.50 -15.86
N MET A 152 1.38 -2.64 -15.54
CA MET A 152 1.78 -3.47 -14.39
C MET A 152 3.21 -3.98 -14.53
N ARG A 153 3.65 -4.41 -15.72
CA ARG A 153 5.03 -4.86 -15.95
C ARG A 153 6.03 -3.72 -15.85
N ILE A 154 5.75 -2.57 -16.47
CA ILE A 154 6.60 -1.38 -16.37
C ILE A 154 6.78 -0.99 -14.89
N THR A 155 5.69 -0.75 -14.17
CA THR A 155 5.76 -0.26 -12.78
C THR A 155 6.42 -1.26 -11.84
N LEU A 156 6.21 -2.56 -12.03
CA LEU A 156 6.88 -3.60 -11.25
C LEU A 156 8.39 -3.62 -11.49
N ASN A 157 8.81 -3.54 -12.74
CA ASN A 157 10.24 -3.51 -13.08
C ASN A 157 10.91 -2.25 -12.58
N VAL A 158 10.27 -1.10 -12.76
CA VAL A 158 10.77 0.20 -12.26
C VAL A 158 10.97 0.16 -10.75
N ILE A 159 9.94 -0.26 -9.99
CA ILE A 159 10.06 -0.26 -8.52
C ILE A 159 11.10 -1.29 -8.04
N LEU A 160 11.20 -2.45 -8.65
CA LEU A 160 12.21 -3.44 -8.28
C LEU A 160 13.63 -2.91 -8.52
N ARG A 161 13.88 -2.26 -9.66
CA ARG A 161 15.18 -1.65 -9.95
C ARG A 161 15.47 -0.45 -9.05
N ALA A 162 14.50 0.42 -8.79
CA ALA A 162 14.68 1.55 -7.89
C ALA A 162 14.97 1.10 -6.44
N VAL A 163 14.33 0.02 -6.01
CA VAL A 163 14.49 -0.51 -4.65
C VAL A 163 15.78 -1.30 -4.46
N PHE A 164 16.19 -2.11 -5.44
CA PHE A 164 17.32 -3.04 -5.30
C PHE A 164 18.52 -2.74 -6.21
N GLY A 165 18.41 -1.82 -7.14
CA GLY A 165 19.49 -1.31 -7.98
C GLY A 165 19.85 -2.16 -9.19
N ALA A 166 19.76 -3.46 -9.13
CA ALA A 166 20.24 -4.36 -10.20
C ALA A 166 19.29 -5.52 -10.46
N ASP A 167 19.42 -6.11 -11.65
CA ASP A 167 18.75 -7.36 -12.00
C ASP A 167 19.48 -8.57 -11.40
N GLY A 168 18.71 -9.63 -11.10
CA GLY A 168 19.25 -10.87 -10.55
C GLY A 168 18.21 -11.97 -10.41
N ALA A 169 18.64 -13.13 -9.95
CA ALA A 169 17.76 -14.28 -9.76
C ALA A 169 16.65 -14.00 -8.74
N GLU A 170 16.98 -13.26 -7.68
CA GLU A 170 16.03 -12.88 -6.63
C GLU A 170 14.96 -11.93 -7.18
N LEU A 171 15.34 -10.95 -8.02
CA LEU A 171 14.38 -10.02 -8.61
C LEU A 171 13.45 -10.72 -9.60
N ARG A 172 13.93 -11.70 -10.35
CA ARG A 172 13.05 -12.53 -11.19
C ARG A 172 12.00 -13.27 -10.35
N LYS A 173 12.40 -13.85 -9.21
CA LYS A 173 11.47 -14.51 -8.29
C LYS A 173 10.49 -13.51 -7.65
N LEU A 174 10.93 -12.30 -7.33
CA LEU A 174 10.05 -11.23 -6.82
C LEU A 174 9.03 -10.79 -7.88
N ARG A 175 9.42 -10.68 -9.16
CA ARG A 175 8.47 -10.39 -10.27
C ARG A 175 7.33 -11.41 -10.37
N GLU A 176 7.62 -12.68 -10.09
CA GLU A 176 6.60 -13.74 -10.11
C GLU A 176 5.76 -13.81 -8.83
N LEU A 177 6.38 -13.50 -7.69
CA LEU A 177 5.78 -13.60 -6.36
C LEU A 177 4.82 -12.44 -6.08
N LEU A 178 5.26 -11.19 -6.30
CA LEU A 178 4.56 -9.99 -5.85
C LEU A 178 3.15 -9.85 -6.41
N PRO A 179 2.89 -10.04 -7.73
CA PRO A 179 1.52 -9.94 -8.25
C PRO A 179 0.57 -10.96 -7.62
N LYS A 180 1.04 -12.20 -7.43
CA LYS A 180 0.25 -13.27 -6.80
C LYS A 180 -0.05 -12.95 -5.33
N TRP A 181 0.94 -12.43 -4.61
CA TRP A 181 0.81 -12.06 -3.22
C TRP A 181 -0.14 -10.88 -3.03
N VAL A 182 0.06 -9.79 -3.78
CA VAL A 182 -0.78 -8.58 -3.70
C VAL A 182 -2.24 -8.92 -4.05
N THR A 183 -2.47 -9.67 -5.13
CA THR A 183 -3.82 -10.09 -5.52
C THR A 183 -4.49 -10.95 -4.44
N LEU A 184 -3.79 -11.93 -3.87
CA LEU A 184 -4.36 -12.74 -2.80
C LEU A 184 -4.56 -11.94 -1.52
N GLY A 185 -3.58 -11.11 -1.15
CA GLY A 185 -3.63 -10.25 0.03
C GLY A 185 -4.78 -9.25 -0.02
N SER A 186 -5.00 -8.58 -1.15
CA SER A 186 -6.10 -7.63 -1.30
C SER A 186 -7.48 -8.29 -1.18
N ARG A 187 -7.63 -9.53 -1.69
CA ARG A 187 -8.87 -10.30 -1.52
C ARG A 187 -9.10 -10.72 -0.06
N LEU A 188 -8.04 -11.08 0.64
CA LEU A 188 -8.12 -11.51 2.04
C LEU A 188 -8.19 -10.34 3.02
N SER A 189 -7.78 -9.14 2.64
CA SER A 189 -7.78 -7.96 3.51
C SER A 189 -9.17 -7.55 3.98
N VAL A 190 -10.21 -7.86 3.23
CA VAL A 190 -11.61 -7.58 3.58
C VAL A 190 -12.26 -8.69 4.40
N LEU A 191 -11.57 -9.80 4.64
CA LEU A 191 -12.07 -10.95 5.41
C LEU A 191 -11.52 -10.92 6.84
N PRO A 192 -12.27 -11.44 7.82
CA PRO A 192 -11.77 -11.62 9.17
C PRO A 192 -10.59 -12.60 9.15
N THR A 193 -9.59 -12.32 9.99
CA THR A 193 -8.46 -13.25 10.15
C THR A 193 -8.92 -14.50 10.88
N PRO A 194 -8.52 -15.69 10.45
CA PRO A 194 -8.82 -16.92 11.17
C PRO A 194 -8.30 -16.85 12.61
N THR A 195 -9.12 -17.25 13.56
CA THR A 195 -8.75 -17.33 14.99
C THR A 195 -7.90 -18.55 15.32
N HIS A 196 -7.91 -19.55 14.44
CA HIS A 196 -7.12 -20.78 14.56
C HIS A 196 -6.11 -20.87 13.41
N PRO A 197 -5.00 -21.61 13.59
CA PRO A 197 -4.05 -21.84 12.49
C PRO A 197 -4.77 -22.36 11.25
N PRO A 198 -4.64 -21.70 10.12
CA PRO A 198 -5.35 -22.11 8.90
C PRO A 198 -4.80 -23.43 8.39
N GLY A 199 -5.67 -24.33 7.93
CA GLY A 199 -5.25 -25.57 7.28
C GLY A 199 -4.32 -25.30 6.10
N ARG A 200 -3.39 -26.23 5.81
CA ARG A 200 -2.31 -26.08 4.80
C ARG A 200 -2.81 -25.69 3.39
N TRP A 201 -4.04 -25.99 3.06
CA TRP A 201 -4.67 -25.68 1.78
C TRP A 201 -5.46 -24.37 1.77
N SER A 202 -5.48 -23.64 2.89
CA SER A 202 -6.23 -22.40 2.99
C SER A 202 -5.55 -21.25 2.24
N PRO A 203 -6.31 -20.26 1.74
CA PRO A 203 -5.73 -19.06 1.16
C PRO A 203 -4.81 -18.30 2.14
N TRP A 204 -5.07 -18.37 3.44
CA TRP A 204 -4.25 -17.76 4.48
C TRP A 204 -2.89 -18.47 4.65
N ALA A 205 -2.86 -19.81 4.56
CA ALA A 205 -1.60 -20.56 4.57
C ALA A 205 -0.76 -20.23 3.33
N ARG A 206 -1.41 -20.06 2.17
CA ARG A 206 -0.76 -19.64 0.94
C ARG A 206 -0.18 -18.22 1.05
N LEU A 207 -0.92 -17.29 1.67
CA LEU A 207 -0.42 -15.95 1.95
C LEU A 207 0.82 -15.97 2.85
N ALA A 208 0.81 -16.81 3.89
CA ALA A 208 1.95 -17.01 4.78
C ALA A 208 3.16 -17.60 4.05
N SER A 209 2.96 -18.54 3.11
CA SER A 209 4.06 -19.11 2.31
C SER A 209 4.69 -18.07 1.37
N TYR A 210 3.90 -17.16 0.81
CA TYR A 210 4.42 -16.03 0.03
C TYR A 210 5.29 -15.12 0.89
N ARG A 211 4.86 -14.85 2.13
CA ARG A 211 5.66 -14.07 3.09
C ARG A 211 7.01 -14.73 3.39
N GLN A 212 7.02 -16.03 3.68
CA GLN A 212 8.27 -16.77 3.93
C GLN A 212 9.22 -16.75 2.73
N THR A 213 8.68 -16.94 1.52
CA THR A 213 9.47 -16.86 0.28
C THR A 213 10.06 -15.46 0.10
N TYR A 214 9.28 -14.43 0.32
CA TYR A 214 9.74 -13.05 0.28
C TYR A 214 10.87 -12.79 1.28
N GLU A 215 10.68 -13.18 2.55
CA GLU A 215 11.68 -12.99 3.60
C GLU A 215 13.02 -13.64 3.25
N SER A 216 13.00 -14.85 2.72
CA SER A 216 14.20 -15.53 2.25
C SER A 216 14.89 -14.78 1.09
N LEU A 217 14.13 -14.24 0.14
CA LEU A 217 14.69 -13.45 -0.96
C LEU A 217 15.31 -12.15 -0.46
N ILE A 218 14.66 -11.46 0.47
CA ILE A 218 15.18 -10.23 1.07
C ILE A 218 16.43 -10.51 1.92
N ASP A 219 16.49 -11.63 2.64
CA ASP A 219 17.69 -12.03 3.38
C ASP A 219 18.91 -12.13 2.46
N ASN A 220 18.74 -12.77 1.31
CA ASN A 220 19.81 -12.89 0.33
C ASN A 220 20.23 -11.54 -0.26
N LEU A 221 19.25 -10.68 -0.57
CA LEU A 221 19.51 -9.33 -1.12
C LEU A 221 20.21 -8.44 -0.11
N VAL A 222 19.77 -8.43 1.14
CA VAL A 222 20.41 -7.67 2.24
C VAL A 222 21.82 -8.15 2.50
N THR A 223 22.03 -9.46 2.57
CA THR A 223 23.35 -10.06 2.80
C THR A 223 24.31 -9.68 1.68
N ARG A 224 23.89 -9.81 0.43
CA ARG A 224 24.70 -9.43 -0.74
C ARG A 224 24.99 -7.93 -0.75
N ALA A 225 24.01 -7.08 -0.46
CA ALA A 225 24.20 -5.63 -0.43
C ALA A 225 25.20 -5.22 0.64
N ARG A 226 25.19 -5.85 1.82
CA ARG A 226 26.17 -5.58 2.90
C ARG A 226 27.59 -6.01 2.55
N GLN A 227 27.74 -6.99 1.67
CA GLN A 227 29.06 -7.48 1.19
C GLN A 227 29.57 -6.71 -0.03
N ASP A 228 28.76 -5.82 -0.60
CA ASP A 228 29.12 -5.03 -1.77
C ASP A 228 30.14 -3.94 -1.36
N PRO A 229 31.37 -3.94 -1.90
CA PRO A 229 32.36 -2.92 -1.59
C PRO A 229 31.93 -1.51 -2.03
N ASN A 230 31.04 -1.42 -3.01
CA ASN A 230 30.52 -0.17 -3.54
C ASN A 230 29.19 0.26 -2.89
N LEU A 231 28.80 -0.33 -1.74
CA LEU A 231 27.54 -0.01 -1.06
C LEU A 231 27.39 1.50 -0.81
N SER A 232 28.47 2.22 -0.54
CA SER A 232 28.46 3.67 -0.30
C SER A 232 28.10 4.51 -1.54
N GLU A 233 28.35 4.01 -2.72
CA GLU A 233 28.10 4.68 -4.00
C GLU A 233 26.72 4.38 -4.57
N ARG A 234 26.09 3.33 -4.09
CA ARG A 234 24.77 2.91 -4.55
C ARG A 234 23.68 3.89 -4.11
N THR A 235 22.68 4.10 -4.98
CA THR A 235 21.58 5.05 -4.80
C THR A 235 20.22 4.37 -4.68
N ASP A 236 20.15 3.03 -4.78
CA ASP A 236 18.91 2.28 -4.57
C ASP A 236 18.43 2.34 -3.12
N VAL A 237 17.12 2.13 -2.93
CA VAL A 237 16.47 2.29 -1.63
C VAL A 237 17.04 1.34 -0.58
N LEU A 238 17.32 0.07 -0.93
CA LEU A 238 17.91 -0.90 -0.01
C LEU A 238 19.27 -0.41 0.51
N SER A 239 20.15 0.07 -0.36
CA SER A 239 21.46 0.60 0.01
C SER A 239 21.35 1.82 0.91
N LEU A 240 20.38 2.71 0.65
CA LEU A 240 20.11 3.86 1.49
C LEU A 240 19.61 3.44 2.87
N PHE A 241 18.70 2.47 2.98
CA PHE A 241 18.23 1.95 4.28
C PHE A 241 19.36 1.29 5.08
N LEU A 242 20.22 0.53 4.44
CA LEU A 242 21.36 -0.13 5.10
C LEU A 242 22.37 0.86 5.67
N ARG A 243 22.47 2.07 5.12
CA ARG A 243 23.36 3.14 5.57
C ARG A 243 22.70 4.15 6.49
N SER A 244 21.37 4.13 6.58
CA SER A 244 20.62 5.11 7.37
C SER A 244 20.63 4.77 8.85
N THR A 245 20.75 5.79 9.68
CA THR A 245 20.68 5.71 11.14
C THR A 245 19.58 6.62 11.66
N TYR A 246 18.93 6.20 12.73
CA TYR A 246 18.03 7.06 13.49
C TYR A 246 18.81 8.13 14.27
N ASP A 247 18.12 9.14 14.79
CA ASP A 247 18.73 10.23 15.55
C ASP A 247 19.49 9.77 16.82
N ASP A 248 19.13 8.61 17.36
CA ASP A 248 19.78 7.96 18.50
C ASP A 248 20.98 7.08 18.10
N GLY A 249 21.36 7.07 16.83
CA GLY A 249 22.46 6.25 16.30
C GLY A 249 22.09 4.79 16.02
N THR A 250 20.87 4.36 16.34
CA THR A 250 20.42 3.00 16.01
C THR A 250 20.14 2.84 14.52
N VAL A 251 20.17 1.60 14.02
CA VAL A 251 19.89 1.27 12.63
C VAL A 251 18.59 0.48 12.52
N MET A 252 18.01 0.44 11.32
CA MET A 252 16.86 -0.43 11.05
C MET A 252 17.26 -1.89 11.20
N THR A 253 16.41 -2.64 11.88
CA THR A 253 16.53 -4.10 11.94
C THR A 253 16.27 -4.71 10.57
N ARG A 254 16.74 -5.93 10.36
CA ARG A 254 16.50 -6.66 9.13
C ARG A 254 14.99 -6.84 8.84
N SER A 255 14.18 -7.11 9.87
CA SER A 255 12.72 -7.25 9.73
C SER A 255 12.05 -5.94 9.32
N GLU A 256 12.47 -4.82 9.91
CA GLU A 256 11.98 -3.50 9.55
C GLU A 256 12.30 -3.14 8.11
N ILE A 257 13.53 -3.38 7.67
CA ILE A 257 13.93 -3.19 6.26
C ILE A 257 13.04 -4.03 5.35
N GLY A 258 12.84 -5.31 5.65
CA GLY A 258 11.99 -6.20 4.85
C GLY A 258 10.53 -5.72 4.76
N ASP A 259 9.95 -5.27 5.87
CA ASP A 259 8.59 -4.75 5.91
C ASP A 259 8.45 -3.43 5.12
N GLU A 260 9.43 -2.53 5.23
CA GLU A 260 9.41 -1.28 4.46
C GLU A 260 9.60 -1.49 2.95
N LEU A 261 10.51 -2.38 2.56
CA LEU A 261 10.70 -2.72 1.16
C LEU A 261 9.42 -3.34 0.56
N LEU A 262 8.74 -4.21 1.31
CA LEU A 262 7.46 -4.76 0.88
C LEU A 262 6.38 -3.68 0.73
N ALA A 263 6.32 -2.75 1.68
CA ALA A 263 5.38 -1.63 1.64
C ALA A 263 5.62 -0.75 0.41
N LEU A 264 6.87 -0.42 0.09
CA LEU A 264 7.23 0.35 -1.08
C LEU A 264 6.90 -0.38 -2.39
N LEU A 265 7.23 -1.67 -2.48
CA LEU A 265 6.93 -2.50 -3.65
C LEU A 265 5.42 -2.58 -3.90
N ALA A 266 4.62 -2.82 -2.87
CA ALA A 266 3.17 -2.88 -3.00
C ALA A 266 2.55 -1.51 -3.35
N ALA A 267 3.01 -0.43 -2.71
CA ALA A 267 2.50 0.91 -2.94
C ALA A 267 2.85 1.45 -4.34
N GLY A 268 4.08 1.22 -4.82
CA GLY A 268 4.57 1.79 -6.08
C GLY A 268 4.13 1.05 -7.34
N HIS A 269 3.76 -0.22 -7.22
CA HIS A 269 3.42 -1.06 -8.37
C HIS A 269 1.96 -0.85 -8.85
N GLU A 270 0.99 -1.32 -8.06
CA GLU A 270 -0.40 -1.45 -8.50
C GLU A 270 -1.11 -0.10 -8.67
N THR A 271 -0.83 0.85 -7.77
CA THR A 271 -1.46 2.18 -7.80
C THR A 271 -1.04 2.98 -9.03
N THR A 272 0.27 2.98 -9.33
CA THR A 272 0.81 3.68 -10.50
C THR A 272 0.34 3.03 -11.80
N ALA A 273 0.36 1.71 -11.90
CA ALA A 273 -0.14 0.98 -13.08
C ALA A 273 -1.61 1.29 -13.36
N SER A 274 -2.46 1.28 -12.34
CA SER A 274 -3.87 1.60 -12.46
C SER A 274 -4.09 3.05 -12.92
N THR A 275 -3.30 3.98 -12.38
CA THR A 275 -3.36 5.40 -12.78
C THR A 275 -2.97 5.58 -14.25
N LEU A 276 -1.90 4.92 -14.69
CA LEU A 276 -1.47 4.92 -16.08
C LEU A 276 -2.53 4.32 -17.02
N GLY A 277 -3.14 3.18 -16.62
CA GLY A 277 -4.23 2.57 -17.38
C GLY A 277 -5.41 3.53 -17.58
N TRP A 278 -5.80 4.26 -16.53
CA TRP A 278 -6.82 5.29 -16.62
C TRP A 278 -6.38 6.50 -17.48
N ALA A 279 -5.11 6.90 -17.40
CA ALA A 279 -4.58 7.98 -18.21
C ALA A 279 -4.66 7.63 -19.70
N PHE A 280 -4.26 6.43 -20.11
CA PHE A 280 -4.38 5.96 -21.50
C PHE A 280 -5.84 5.92 -21.97
N GLU A 281 -6.75 5.42 -21.15
CA GLU A 281 -8.19 5.43 -21.47
C GLU A 281 -8.70 6.85 -21.72
N ARG A 282 -8.30 7.81 -20.88
CA ARG A 282 -8.72 9.20 -21.00
C ARG A 282 -8.11 9.89 -22.23
N ILE A 283 -6.81 9.73 -22.45
CA ILE A 283 -6.13 10.32 -23.61
C ILE A 283 -6.72 9.77 -24.91
N SER A 284 -7.02 8.47 -24.98
CA SER A 284 -7.64 7.86 -26.15
C SER A 284 -9.04 8.43 -26.47
N ARG A 285 -9.76 8.95 -25.47
CA ARG A 285 -11.06 9.59 -25.64
C ARG A 285 -11.00 11.09 -25.91
N HIS A 286 -9.82 11.68 -25.82
CA HIS A 286 -9.59 13.12 -25.96
C HIS A 286 -8.45 13.39 -26.96
N PRO A 287 -8.72 13.22 -28.29
CA PRO A 287 -7.69 13.38 -29.34
C PRO A 287 -6.97 14.72 -29.26
N GLU A 288 -7.69 15.78 -28.88
CA GLU A 288 -7.14 17.12 -28.71
C GLU A 288 -6.05 17.22 -27.62
N VAL A 289 -6.01 16.28 -26.69
CA VAL A 289 -4.95 16.17 -25.66
C VAL A 289 -3.77 15.37 -26.20
N LEU A 290 -4.04 14.37 -27.03
CA LEU A 290 -3.01 13.52 -27.65
C LEU A 290 -2.16 14.31 -28.68
N GLU A 291 -2.75 15.31 -29.36
CA GLU A 291 -2.08 16.15 -30.36
C GLU A 291 -1.15 17.21 -29.75
N ARG A 292 -1.21 17.44 -28.44
CA ARG A 292 -0.37 18.41 -27.69
C ARG A 292 0.88 17.76 -27.14
#